data_40cecc6bff787ba7ebacd67a5a1de194
#
_entry.id   40cecc6bff787ba7ebacd67a5a1de194
#
_cell.length_a   1.000
_cell.length_b   1.000
_cell.length_c   1.000
_cell.angle_alpha   90.00
_cell.angle_beta   90.00
_cell.angle_gamma   90.00
#
_symmetry.space_group_name_H-M   'P 1'
#
loop_
_entity.id
_entity.type
_entity.pdbx_description
1 polymer ?
#
loop_
_entity_poly.entity_id
_entity_poly.type
_entity_poly.pdbx_seq_one_letter_code
_entity_poly.pdbx_strand_id
1 'polypeptide(L)'
;MTRISPKNSQYFPSPESKGGWQFLDKKIDKKVVSKINFEHLNKVIEEYKLFFDNVASGIVIVKDGFLVKEHYSFMTLPGSRFDVWSCTKSFTGIAWGLLLEESNNGTLPDNIKVDLDSFAYSFFPDSFKMTDKRKEKITIGHLLSMTSGIPGENELVFGIPPLDNFGPFEHALGYQENRYGYKTDQLISEPGTIWDYSDPAMAHLSILFKLIMRREMHEYMQEKVFDKIGIENASWDVHGGGQFIGPHTSAHVGLHISARELARVGYLLMQNGKWADDEVVPSSWIEKATKPSQTLNPEYGFTFWVNTHGTRWPGLPVDMFSLEGYNTNRCYVIPSKELVVVRVGSGPNQWNEQLFIKQVLKAIN
;
A
#
# COMPACT_ATOMS: atom_id res chain seq x y z
N MET A 1 -10.11 45.43 17.77
CA MET A 1 -10.05 43.93 17.87
C MET A 1 -10.62 43.36 16.59
N THR A 2 -9.79 43.10 15.63
CA THR A 2 -10.13 42.55 14.33
C THR A 2 -10.27 41.04 14.52
N ARG A 3 -11.49 40.50 14.38
CA ARG A 3 -11.74 39.05 14.32
C ARG A 3 -11.10 38.53 13.03
N ILE A 4 -9.99 37.83 13.17
CA ILE A 4 -9.42 37.00 12.11
C ILE A 4 -10.37 35.82 11.96
N SER A 5 -11.11 35.77 10.85
CA SER A 5 -11.86 34.63 10.40
C SER A 5 -10.89 33.47 10.20
N PRO A 6 -11.07 32.27 10.77
CA PRO A 6 -10.20 31.15 10.47
C PRO A 6 -10.43 30.78 8.99
N LYS A 7 -9.40 31.03 8.16
CA LYS A 7 -9.29 30.33 6.87
C LYS A 7 -9.42 28.83 7.18
N ASN A 8 -10.20 28.11 6.40
CA ASN A 8 -10.37 26.65 6.44
C ASN A 8 -9.02 25.95 6.67
N SER A 9 -8.64 25.73 7.92
CA SER A 9 -7.54 24.84 8.22
C SER A 9 -8.06 23.42 8.03
N GLN A 10 -7.52 22.73 7.03
CA GLN A 10 -7.80 21.34 6.77
C GLN A 10 -7.54 20.55 8.06
N TYR A 11 -8.50 19.68 8.43
CA TYR A 11 -8.38 18.86 9.64
C TYR A 11 -7.48 17.63 9.37
N PHE A 12 -6.57 17.37 10.28
CA PHE A 12 -5.77 16.15 10.33
C PHE A 12 -5.95 15.50 11.71
N PRO A 13 -6.25 14.18 11.75
CA PRO A 13 -6.51 13.51 13.02
C PRO A 13 -5.23 13.39 13.86
N SER A 14 -5.34 13.67 15.16
CA SER A 14 -4.28 13.37 16.11
C SER A 14 -4.06 11.86 16.24
N PRO A 15 -2.92 11.39 16.79
CA PRO A 15 -2.74 9.98 17.11
C PRO A 15 -3.91 9.41 17.96
N GLU A 16 -4.20 8.11 17.85
CA GLU A 16 -5.33 7.49 18.57
C GLU A 16 -5.22 7.68 20.09
N SER A 17 -4.00 7.63 20.65
CA SER A 17 -3.73 7.92 22.08
C SER A 17 -4.05 9.35 22.50
N LYS A 18 -4.16 10.28 21.56
CA LYS A 18 -4.44 11.70 21.76
C LYS A 18 -5.82 12.13 21.25
N GLY A 19 -6.73 11.17 21.05
CA GLY A 19 -8.10 11.43 20.63
C GLY A 19 -8.47 10.90 19.25
N GLY A 20 -7.48 10.65 18.39
CA GLY A 20 -7.68 9.99 17.09
C GLY A 20 -8.54 10.76 16.10
N TRP A 21 -9.27 10.03 15.29
CA TRP A 21 -10.20 10.55 14.32
C TRP A 21 -11.41 11.24 14.99
N GLN A 22 -11.80 12.40 14.48
CA GLN A 22 -13.07 13.02 14.86
C GLN A 22 -14.19 12.50 13.95
N PHE A 23 -15.32 12.14 14.59
CA PHE A 23 -16.54 11.83 13.85
C PHE A 23 -17.16 13.11 13.31
N LEU A 24 -17.57 13.05 12.05
CA LEU A 24 -18.28 14.15 11.43
C LEU A 24 -19.67 14.31 12.06
N ASP A 25 -19.94 15.46 12.66
CA ASP A 25 -21.25 15.84 13.15
C ASP A 25 -21.62 17.28 12.73
N LYS A 26 -22.89 17.66 12.98
CA LYS A 26 -23.39 18.98 12.64
C LYS A 26 -22.73 20.13 13.40
N LYS A 27 -22.05 19.85 14.51
CA LYS A 27 -21.33 20.86 15.29
C LYS A 27 -19.97 21.15 14.66
N ILE A 28 -19.38 20.15 13.99
CA ILE A 28 -18.07 20.23 13.36
C ILE A 28 -18.18 20.91 12.00
N ASP A 29 -18.96 20.33 11.08
CA ASP A 29 -19.12 20.90 9.73
C ASP A 29 -20.54 20.63 9.17
N LYS A 30 -21.40 21.65 9.25
CA LYS A 30 -22.76 21.56 8.70
C LYS A 30 -22.77 21.40 7.18
N LYS A 31 -21.79 21.98 6.47
CA LYS A 31 -21.74 21.97 5.01
C LYS A 31 -21.38 20.58 4.48
N VAL A 32 -20.42 19.91 5.11
CA VAL A 32 -20.06 18.53 4.76
C VAL A 32 -21.17 17.57 5.14
N VAL A 33 -21.70 17.68 6.38
CA VAL A 33 -22.81 16.83 6.84
C VAL A 33 -24.01 16.90 5.92
N SER A 34 -24.35 18.10 5.37
CA SER A 34 -25.51 18.26 4.48
C SER A 34 -25.35 17.54 3.13
N LYS A 35 -24.15 17.14 2.78
CA LYS A 35 -23.85 16.38 1.54
C LYS A 35 -23.92 14.86 1.73
N ILE A 36 -24.11 14.38 2.97
CA ILE A 36 -24.09 12.95 3.28
C ILE A 36 -25.50 12.48 3.59
N ASN A 37 -25.95 11.47 2.85
CA ASN A 37 -27.16 10.72 3.16
C ASN A 37 -26.82 9.60 4.16
N PHE A 38 -26.86 9.92 5.46
CA PHE A 38 -26.55 8.96 6.52
C PHE A 38 -27.52 7.78 6.57
N GLU A 39 -28.79 7.96 6.18
CA GLU A 39 -29.75 6.86 6.12
C GLU A 39 -29.31 5.83 5.07
N HIS A 40 -28.95 6.31 3.87
CA HIS A 40 -28.44 5.42 2.81
C HIS A 40 -27.13 4.77 3.25
N LEU A 41 -26.19 5.53 3.82
CA LEU A 41 -24.92 5.00 4.31
C LEU A 41 -25.12 3.91 5.37
N ASN A 42 -26.07 4.08 6.27
CA ASN A 42 -26.42 3.05 7.26
C ASN A 42 -26.94 1.78 6.59
N LYS A 43 -27.80 1.89 5.56
CA LYS A 43 -28.25 0.70 4.80
C LYS A 43 -27.09 -0.03 4.12
N VAL A 44 -26.15 0.70 3.53
CA VAL A 44 -24.93 0.11 2.94
C VAL A 44 -24.13 -0.67 3.97
N ILE A 45 -24.00 -0.17 5.20
CA ILE A 45 -23.29 -0.89 6.27
C ILE A 45 -24.10 -2.10 6.76
N GLU A 46 -25.43 -2.02 6.87
CA GLU A 46 -26.25 -3.19 7.21
C GLU A 46 -26.12 -4.30 6.14
N GLU A 47 -26.06 -3.96 4.86
CA GLU A 47 -25.78 -4.92 3.78
C GLU A 47 -24.35 -5.51 3.91
N TYR A 48 -23.36 -4.67 4.25
CA TYR A 48 -21.99 -5.14 4.53
C TYR A 48 -21.96 -6.18 5.65
N LYS A 49 -22.69 -5.96 6.74
CA LYS A 49 -22.74 -6.86 7.89
C LYS A 49 -23.20 -8.28 7.51
N LEU A 50 -24.10 -8.42 6.55
CA LEU A 50 -24.58 -9.74 6.09
C LEU A 50 -23.44 -10.65 5.60
N PHE A 51 -22.35 -10.04 5.11
CA PHE A 51 -21.18 -10.78 4.61
C PHE A 51 -20.08 -10.96 5.66
N PHE A 52 -19.96 -10.04 6.62
CA PHE A 52 -18.74 -9.90 7.41
C PHE A 52 -18.92 -10.01 8.93
N ASP A 53 -20.13 -9.98 9.49
CA ASP A 53 -20.32 -10.00 10.94
C ASP A 53 -19.85 -11.29 11.63
N ASN A 54 -19.69 -12.38 10.89
CA ASN A 54 -19.23 -13.67 11.41
C ASN A 54 -17.70 -13.87 11.30
N VAL A 55 -16.97 -12.90 10.76
CA VAL A 55 -15.52 -12.97 10.58
C VAL A 55 -14.85 -11.70 11.12
N ALA A 56 -13.62 -11.83 11.58
CA ALA A 56 -12.85 -10.68 12.05
C ALA A 56 -12.65 -9.68 10.90
N SER A 57 -13.32 -8.54 10.98
CA SER A 57 -13.26 -7.49 9.95
C SER A 57 -13.49 -6.10 10.50
N GLY A 58 -13.05 -5.09 9.75
CA GLY A 58 -13.31 -3.69 10.04
C GLY A 58 -13.53 -2.89 8.77
N ILE A 59 -14.41 -1.92 8.84
CA ILE A 59 -14.61 -0.92 7.80
C ILE A 59 -14.54 0.48 8.38
N VAL A 60 -13.89 1.40 7.67
CA VAL A 60 -13.76 2.81 8.04
C VAL A 60 -14.01 3.66 6.79
N ILE A 61 -14.85 4.67 6.91
CA ILE A 61 -15.15 5.62 5.84
C ILE A 61 -14.82 7.03 6.33
N VAL A 62 -13.92 7.68 5.62
CA VAL A 62 -13.45 9.05 5.88
C VAL A 62 -13.86 9.95 4.74
N LYS A 63 -14.48 11.09 5.05
CA LYS A 63 -14.90 12.12 4.12
C LYS A 63 -14.43 13.48 4.58
N ASP A 64 -13.77 14.24 3.69
CA ASP A 64 -13.22 15.58 4.00
C ASP A 64 -12.33 15.59 5.28
N GLY A 65 -11.60 14.48 5.52
CA GLY A 65 -10.74 14.31 6.70
C GLY A 65 -11.46 13.84 7.97
N PHE A 66 -12.76 13.69 7.98
CA PHE A 66 -13.54 13.25 9.14
C PHE A 66 -14.02 11.80 8.98
N LEU A 67 -14.06 11.08 10.09
CA LEU A 67 -14.66 9.76 10.15
C LEU A 67 -16.18 9.90 10.05
N VAL A 68 -16.79 9.36 8.99
CA VAL A 68 -18.24 9.44 8.81
C VAL A 68 -18.95 8.15 9.18
N LYS A 69 -18.27 7.03 9.06
CA LYS A 69 -18.82 5.73 9.44
C LYS A 69 -17.70 4.73 9.70
N GLU A 70 -17.90 3.87 10.68
CA GLU A 70 -17.09 2.69 10.91
C GLU A 70 -17.96 1.55 11.42
N HIS A 71 -17.50 0.32 11.22
CA HIS A 71 -18.08 -0.87 11.79
C HIS A 71 -16.98 -1.93 11.98
N TYR A 72 -17.08 -2.65 13.08
CA TYR A 72 -16.18 -3.74 13.44
C TYR A 72 -17.02 -4.95 13.82
N SER A 73 -16.67 -6.11 13.31
CA SER A 73 -17.43 -7.35 13.46
C SER A 73 -16.64 -8.38 14.25
N PHE A 74 -17.32 -9.35 14.81
CA PHE A 74 -16.77 -10.52 15.47
C PHE A 74 -15.53 -10.24 16.33
N MET A 75 -15.73 -9.83 17.57
CA MET A 75 -14.67 -9.59 18.57
C MET A 75 -13.56 -8.61 18.14
N THR A 76 -13.77 -7.80 17.12
CA THR A 76 -12.81 -6.78 16.69
C THR A 76 -13.19 -5.40 17.22
N LEU A 77 -12.17 -4.57 17.42
CA LEU A 77 -12.28 -3.21 17.96
C LEU A 77 -11.56 -2.22 17.00
N PRO A 78 -11.77 -0.91 17.13
CA PRO A 78 -11.08 0.10 16.34
C PRO A 78 -9.56 -0.04 16.31
N GLY A 79 -8.95 -0.50 17.42
CA GLY A 79 -7.51 -0.74 17.53
C GLY A 79 -7.04 -2.16 17.14
N SER A 80 -7.95 -3.04 16.71
CA SER A 80 -7.55 -4.39 16.26
C SER A 80 -6.70 -4.29 15.02
N ARG A 81 -5.54 -4.97 15.03
CA ARG A 81 -4.64 -5.05 13.88
C ARG A 81 -5.02 -6.23 12.99
N PHE A 82 -4.87 -6.02 11.72
CA PHE A 82 -5.08 -7.03 10.68
C PHE A 82 -3.83 -7.13 9.82
N ASP A 83 -3.43 -8.34 9.46
CA ASP A 83 -2.52 -8.52 8.33
C ASP A 83 -3.26 -8.02 7.08
N VAL A 84 -2.74 -6.96 6.48
CA VAL A 84 -3.37 -6.36 5.30
C VAL A 84 -2.85 -6.96 4.00
N TRP A 85 -2.08 -8.06 4.11
CA TRP A 85 -1.56 -8.80 2.99
C TRP A 85 -0.86 -7.89 1.97
N SER A 86 -1.19 -8.06 0.69
CA SER A 86 -0.54 -7.31 -0.39
C SER A 86 -0.77 -5.79 -0.39
N CYS A 87 -1.65 -5.23 0.48
CA CYS A 87 -1.63 -3.79 0.73
C CYS A 87 -0.23 -3.32 1.16
N THR A 88 0.56 -4.21 1.79
CA THR A 88 1.97 -3.99 2.17
C THR A 88 2.83 -3.51 0.99
N LYS A 89 2.58 -3.99 -0.23
CA LYS A 89 3.33 -3.58 -1.43
C LYS A 89 3.25 -2.08 -1.68
N SER A 90 2.09 -1.47 -1.40
CA SER A 90 1.95 -0.02 -1.58
C SER A 90 2.75 0.77 -0.53
N PHE A 91 2.92 0.23 0.67
CA PHE A 91 3.84 0.82 1.67
C PHE A 91 5.29 0.70 1.22
N THR A 92 5.66 -0.42 0.62
CA THR A 92 6.97 -0.56 -0.03
C THR A 92 7.15 0.47 -1.14
N GLY A 93 6.13 0.71 -1.96
CA GLY A 93 6.14 1.77 -2.98
C GLY A 93 6.32 3.17 -2.39
N ILE A 94 5.69 3.46 -1.25
CA ILE A 94 5.89 4.73 -0.53
C ILE A 94 7.34 4.86 -0.05
N ALA A 95 7.89 3.81 0.57
CA ALA A 95 9.28 3.80 1.04
C ALA A 95 10.26 4.04 -0.10
N TRP A 96 10.06 3.41 -1.25
CA TRP A 96 10.87 3.62 -2.45
C TRP A 96 10.71 5.03 -3.02
N GLY A 97 9.51 5.60 -2.97
CA GLY A 97 9.32 7.01 -3.37
C GLY A 97 10.14 7.99 -2.53
N LEU A 98 10.19 7.76 -1.23
CA LEU A 98 11.04 8.54 -0.32
C LEU A 98 12.53 8.33 -0.58
N LEU A 99 12.96 7.07 -0.82
CA LEU A 99 14.35 6.76 -1.19
C LEU A 99 14.75 7.47 -2.48
N LEU A 100 13.90 7.45 -3.51
CA LEU A 100 14.15 8.12 -4.78
C LEU A 100 14.26 9.64 -4.62
N GLU A 101 13.46 10.24 -3.73
CA GLU A 101 13.55 11.64 -3.40
C GLU A 101 14.87 11.97 -2.65
N GLU A 102 15.27 11.14 -1.68
CA GLU A 102 16.57 11.26 -1.02
C GLU A 102 17.74 11.13 -2.02
N SER A 103 17.60 10.24 -3.03
CA SER A 103 18.57 10.14 -4.13
C SER A 103 18.67 11.42 -4.94
N ASN A 104 17.53 12.00 -5.33
CA ASN A 104 17.46 13.26 -6.06
C ASN A 104 18.14 14.40 -5.29
N ASN A 105 17.90 14.43 -3.98
CA ASN A 105 18.47 15.45 -3.08
C ASN A 105 19.94 15.20 -2.70
N GLY A 106 20.51 14.04 -3.10
CA GLY A 106 21.90 13.68 -2.79
C GLY A 106 22.15 13.37 -1.31
N THR A 107 21.13 12.86 -0.61
CA THR A 107 21.16 12.56 0.83
C THR A 107 21.27 11.07 1.14
N LEU A 108 21.31 10.20 0.10
CA LEU A 108 21.52 8.77 0.30
C LEU A 108 22.91 8.47 0.88
N PRO A 109 23.06 7.39 1.66
CA PRO A 109 24.36 6.92 2.13
C PRO A 109 25.36 6.74 0.97
N ASP A 110 26.64 6.97 1.25
CA ASP A 110 27.75 6.81 0.29
C ASP A 110 27.59 7.60 -1.03
N ASN A 111 26.75 8.64 -1.05
CA ASN A 111 26.41 9.41 -2.25
C ASN A 111 25.89 8.55 -3.41
N ILE A 112 25.27 7.41 -3.10
CA ILE A 112 24.67 6.53 -4.10
C ILE A 112 23.59 7.32 -4.88
N LYS A 113 23.50 7.08 -6.19
CA LYS A 113 22.42 7.59 -7.03
C LYS A 113 21.54 6.45 -7.49
N VAL A 114 20.24 6.62 -7.29
CA VAL A 114 19.21 5.65 -7.67
C VAL A 114 18.04 6.38 -8.30
N ASP A 115 17.56 5.85 -9.39
CA ASP A 115 16.32 6.25 -10.06
C ASP A 115 15.54 5.00 -10.54
N LEU A 116 14.42 5.19 -11.21
CA LEU A 116 13.62 4.09 -11.72
C LEU A 116 14.31 3.28 -12.83
N ASP A 117 15.26 3.88 -13.54
CA ASP A 117 16.00 3.26 -14.66
C ASP A 117 17.29 2.60 -14.16
N SER A 118 17.66 2.81 -12.90
CA SER A 118 18.84 2.18 -12.30
C SER A 118 18.72 0.65 -12.31
N PHE A 119 19.76 -0.04 -12.76
CA PHE A 119 19.80 -1.49 -12.78
C PHE A 119 19.84 -2.07 -11.36
N ALA A 120 18.82 -2.83 -11.01
CA ALA A 120 18.63 -3.36 -9.67
C ALA A 120 19.82 -4.20 -9.18
N TYR A 121 20.36 -5.04 -10.06
CA TYR A 121 21.45 -5.96 -9.72
C TYR A 121 22.81 -5.29 -9.60
N SER A 122 22.99 -4.04 -10.03
CA SER A 122 24.21 -3.28 -9.80
C SER A 122 24.45 -2.90 -8.33
N PHE A 123 23.44 -3.01 -7.48
CA PHE A 123 23.55 -2.73 -6.05
C PHE A 123 23.89 -3.95 -5.20
N PHE A 124 23.82 -5.15 -5.77
CA PHE A 124 24.27 -6.35 -5.08
C PHE A 124 25.79 -6.41 -5.03
N PRO A 125 26.39 -7.03 -3.97
CA PRO A 125 27.84 -7.18 -3.89
C PRO A 125 28.38 -8.10 -4.99
N ASP A 126 29.64 -7.95 -5.36
CA ASP A 126 30.32 -8.76 -6.39
C ASP A 126 30.30 -10.28 -6.11
N SER A 127 30.16 -10.65 -4.84
CA SER A 127 30.02 -12.04 -4.39
C SER A 127 28.65 -12.65 -4.73
N PHE A 128 27.67 -11.83 -5.10
CA PHE A 128 26.36 -12.30 -5.47
C PHE A 128 26.40 -13.06 -6.81
N LYS A 129 25.89 -14.29 -6.78
CA LYS A 129 25.84 -15.14 -7.99
C LYS A 129 24.49 -14.95 -8.69
N MET A 130 24.55 -14.36 -9.85
CA MET A 130 23.36 -14.20 -10.68
C MET A 130 22.96 -15.54 -11.32
N THR A 131 21.70 -15.88 -11.22
CA THR A 131 21.15 -17.15 -11.71
C THR A 131 20.74 -17.10 -13.20
N ASP A 132 20.40 -15.92 -13.69
CA ASP A 132 20.03 -15.65 -15.09
C ASP A 132 20.65 -14.31 -15.51
N LYS A 133 21.44 -14.30 -16.58
CA LYS A 133 22.15 -13.10 -17.05
C LYS A 133 21.19 -11.96 -17.46
N ARG A 134 19.96 -12.26 -17.86
CA ARG A 134 18.95 -11.24 -18.20
C ARG A 134 18.57 -10.36 -17.00
N LYS A 135 18.79 -10.85 -15.77
CA LYS A 135 18.55 -10.08 -14.53
C LYS A 135 19.39 -8.81 -14.45
N GLU A 136 20.54 -8.73 -15.15
CA GLU A 136 21.34 -7.50 -15.27
C GLU A 136 20.54 -6.32 -15.85
N LYS A 137 19.49 -6.59 -16.64
CA LYS A 137 18.65 -5.58 -17.28
C LYS A 137 17.43 -5.16 -16.44
N ILE A 138 17.20 -5.81 -15.31
CA ILE A 138 16.09 -5.45 -14.45
C ILE A 138 16.38 -4.10 -13.82
N THR A 139 15.45 -3.15 -13.97
CA THR A 139 15.52 -1.84 -13.31
C THR A 139 14.68 -1.81 -12.04
N ILE A 140 14.90 -0.82 -11.20
CA ILE A 140 14.04 -0.53 -10.04
C ILE A 140 12.58 -0.31 -10.49
N GLY A 141 12.39 0.41 -11.60
CA GLY A 141 11.07 0.60 -12.21
C GLY A 141 10.38 -0.70 -12.61
N HIS A 142 11.13 -1.65 -13.18
CA HIS A 142 10.59 -2.97 -13.53
C HIS A 142 10.09 -3.75 -12.31
N LEU A 143 10.82 -3.70 -11.20
CA LEU A 143 10.38 -4.35 -9.94
C LEU A 143 9.11 -3.70 -9.39
N LEU A 144 9.07 -2.37 -9.29
CA LEU A 144 7.93 -1.61 -8.77
C LEU A 144 6.67 -1.72 -9.64
N SER A 145 6.84 -1.89 -10.96
CA SER A 145 5.73 -1.97 -11.93
C SER A 145 5.28 -3.39 -12.27
N MET A 146 5.88 -4.42 -11.64
CA MET A 146 5.60 -5.83 -11.90
C MET A 146 5.90 -6.28 -13.34
N THR A 147 7.01 -5.75 -13.91
CA THR A 147 7.44 -6.08 -15.29
C THR A 147 8.86 -6.61 -15.35
N SER A 148 9.38 -7.10 -14.23
CA SER A 148 10.77 -7.55 -14.13
C SER A 148 11.08 -8.84 -14.90
N GLY A 149 10.06 -9.63 -15.26
CA GLY A 149 10.23 -10.98 -15.81
C GLY A 149 10.58 -12.04 -14.75
N ILE A 150 10.69 -11.66 -13.47
CA ILE A 150 10.79 -12.62 -12.37
C ILE A 150 9.44 -13.32 -12.22
N PRO A 151 9.39 -14.67 -12.17
CA PRO A 151 8.13 -15.41 -12.05
C PRO A 151 7.25 -14.91 -10.91
N GLY A 152 5.98 -14.70 -11.20
CA GLY A 152 4.96 -14.24 -10.28
C GLY A 152 3.76 -15.17 -10.20
N GLU A 153 2.56 -14.62 -10.03
CA GLU A 153 1.33 -15.41 -9.86
C GLU A 153 0.91 -16.18 -11.10
N ASN A 154 1.32 -15.72 -12.30
CA ASN A 154 1.02 -16.43 -13.54
C ASN A 154 1.77 -17.76 -13.65
N GLU A 155 2.97 -17.85 -13.09
CA GLU A 155 3.84 -19.03 -13.14
C GLU A 155 3.95 -19.75 -11.79
N LEU A 156 3.81 -19.01 -10.68
CA LEU A 156 3.91 -19.53 -9.33
C LEU A 156 2.51 -19.56 -8.70
N VAL A 157 1.99 -20.74 -8.47
CA VAL A 157 0.63 -20.92 -7.90
C VAL A 157 0.46 -20.27 -6.52
N PHE A 158 1.55 -20.07 -5.78
CA PHE A 158 1.49 -19.59 -4.38
C PHE A 158 2.63 -18.64 -3.99
N GLY A 159 3.17 -17.85 -4.89
CA GLY A 159 4.16 -16.83 -4.54
C GLY A 159 5.33 -17.32 -3.67
N ILE A 160 5.82 -16.46 -2.78
CA ILE A 160 6.89 -16.83 -1.83
C ILE A 160 6.33 -17.75 -0.75
N PRO A 161 6.98 -18.89 -0.46
CA PRO A 161 6.50 -19.80 0.56
C PRO A 161 6.56 -19.16 1.95
N PRO A 162 5.74 -19.65 2.90
CA PRO A 162 5.94 -19.32 4.30
C PRO A 162 7.35 -19.69 4.74
N LEU A 163 7.82 -19.01 5.77
CA LEU A 163 9.12 -19.21 6.38
C LEU A 163 9.42 -20.70 6.61
N ASP A 164 10.40 -21.18 5.90
CA ASP A 164 11.07 -22.43 6.16
C ASP A 164 12.55 -22.15 6.47
N ASN A 165 13.38 -23.18 6.56
CA ASN A 165 14.78 -23.06 6.95
C ASN A 165 15.62 -22.13 6.04
N PHE A 166 15.11 -21.74 4.88
CA PHE A 166 15.85 -20.95 3.89
C PHE A 166 15.27 -19.54 3.70
N GLY A 167 14.07 -19.31 4.15
CA GLY A 167 13.42 -18.01 4.06
C GLY A 167 12.98 -17.61 2.65
N PRO A 168 12.14 -16.59 2.58
CA PRO A 168 11.54 -16.14 1.32
C PRO A 168 12.55 -15.43 0.38
N PHE A 169 13.64 -14.89 0.91
CA PHE A 169 14.58 -14.11 0.11
C PHE A 169 15.49 -15.00 -0.74
N GLU A 170 15.91 -16.16 -0.23
CA GLU A 170 16.67 -17.15 -1.00
C GLU A 170 15.83 -17.71 -2.16
N HIS A 171 14.53 -17.91 -1.95
CA HIS A 171 13.60 -18.27 -3.00
C HIS A 171 13.49 -17.12 -4.03
N ALA A 172 13.24 -15.90 -3.57
CA ALA A 172 13.08 -14.74 -4.43
C ALA A 172 14.29 -14.48 -5.33
N LEU A 173 15.51 -14.73 -4.81
CA LEU A 173 16.75 -14.59 -5.58
C LEU A 173 17.05 -15.80 -6.47
N GLY A 174 16.28 -16.86 -6.40
CA GLY A 174 16.42 -18.05 -7.23
C GLY A 174 17.41 -19.10 -6.71
N TYR A 175 17.79 -19.03 -5.43
CA TYR A 175 18.69 -20.01 -4.81
C TYR A 175 17.99 -21.27 -4.34
N GLN A 176 16.67 -21.22 -4.21
CA GLN A 176 15.89 -22.29 -3.63
C GLN A 176 14.51 -22.46 -4.30
N GLU A 177 14.04 -23.69 -4.36
CA GLU A 177 12.66 -24.01 -4.71
C GLU A 177 11.72 -23.67 -3.56
N ASN A 178 10.48 -23.29 -3.89
CA ASN A 178 9.43 -23.26 -2.90
C ASN A 178 8.96 -24.68 -2.58
N ARG A 179 8.05 -24.82 -1.59
CA ARG A 179 7.49 -26.13 -1.19
C ARG A 179 6.75 -26.88 -2.30
N TYR A 180 6.50 -26.27 -3.43
CA TYR A 180 5.84 -26.86 -4.61
C TYR A 180 6.84 -27.18 -5.74
N GLY A 181 8.14 -26.98 -5.52
CA GLY A 181 9.17 -27.27 -6.52
C GLY A 181 9.41 -26.16 -7.54
N TYR A 182 8.85 -24.96 -7.33
CA TYR A 182 9.08 -23.83 -8.24
C TYR A 182 10.30 -23.03 -7.83
N LYS A 183 11.03 -22.54 -8.83
CA LYS A 183 12.18 -21.64 -8.70
C LYS A 183 11.97 -20.32 -9.40
N THR A 184 12.67 -19.31 -8.93
CA THR A 184 12.77 -17.98 -9.57
C THR A 184 14.16 -17.73 -10.15
N ASP A 185 14.92 -18.80 -10.37
CA ASP A 185 16.30 -18.74 -10.87
C ASP A 185 16.36 -18.26 -12.31
N GLN A 186 15.34 -18.52 -13.12
CA GLN A 186 15.22 -18.05 -14.50
C GLN A 186 14.09 -17.05 -14.66
N LEU A 187 14.29 -16.05 -15.50
CA LEU A 187 13.23 -15.14 -15.92
C LEU A 187 12.29 -15.83 -16.92
N ILE A 188 10.98 -15.58 -16.76
CA ILE A 188 9.96 -16.06 -17.71
C ILE A 188 9.91 -15.20 -18.99
N SER A 189 10.46 -13.98 -18.94
CA SER A 189 10.50 -13.05 -20.07
C SER A 189 11.71 -12.11 -19.98
N GLU A 190 11.99 -11.36 -21.05
CA GLU A 190 12.87 -10.19 -20.95
C GLU A 190 12.22 -9.13 -20.05
N PRO A 191 13.01 -8.44 -19.19
CA PRO A 191 12.50 -7.34 -18.38
C PRO A 191 11.77 -6.28 -19.22
N GLY A 192 10.63 -5.81 -18.74
CA GLY A 192 9.81 -4.81 -19.41
C GLY A 192 8.86 -5.35 -20.49
N THR A 193 8.81 -6.66 -20.76
CA THR A 193 8.03 -7.21 -21.89
C THR A 193 6.71 -7.85 -21.51
N ILE A 194 6.54 -8.30 -20.27
CA ILE A 194 5.28 -8.81 -19.73
C ILE A 194 5.01 -8.18 -18.37
N TRP A 195 3.74 -8.12 -17.99
CA TRP A 195 3.31 -7.82 -16.65
C TRP A 195 2.93 -9.12 -15.93
N ASP A 196 3.56 -9.38 -14.78
CA ASP A 196 3.27 -10.51 -13.93
C ASP A 196 3.37 -10.07 -12.45
N TYR A 197 2.27 -10.22 -11.71
CA TYR A 197 2.22 -9.84 -10.30
C TYR A 197 3.13 -10.74 -9.48
N SER A 198 4.24 -10.21 -8.98
CA SER A 198 5.35 -11.00 -8.47
C SER A 198 5.76 -10.61 -7.04
N ASP A 199 5.47 -11.48 -6.08
CA ASP A 199 5.99 -11.38 -4.72
C ASP A 199 7.52 -11.50 -4.67
N PRO A 200 8.17 -12.40 -5.43
CA PRO A 200 9.62 -12.42 -5.54
C PRO A 200 10.24 -11.11 -6.04
N ALA A 201 9.60 -10.42 -6.99
CA ALA A 201 10.06 -9.10 -7.43
C ALA A 201 10.02 -8.07 -6.29
N MET A 202 8.97 -8.08 -5.47
CA MET A 202 8.87 -7.21 -4.31
C MET A 202 9.94 -7.54 -3.25
N ALA A 203 10.25 -8.81 -3.03
CA ALA A 203 11.31 -9.21 -2.10
C ALA A 203 12.69 -8.65 -2.51
N HIS A 204 12.97 -8.54 -3.81
CA HIS A 204 14.19 -7.84 -4.28
C HIS A 204 14.23 -6.39 -3.79
N LEU A 205 13.10 -5.69 -3.81
CA LEU A 205 13.01 -4.30 -3.34
C LEU A 205 13.35 -4.17 -1.85
N SER A 206 12.99 -5.15 -1.03
CA SER A 206 13.36 -5.18 0.38
C SER A 206 14.87 -5.25 0.59
N ILE A 207 15.50 -6.22 -0.08
CA ILE A 207 16.97 -6.43 0.00
C ILE A 207 17.70 -5.18 -0.51
N LEU A 208 17.31 -4.68 -1.68
CA LEU A 208 17.89 -3.49 -2.29
C LEU A 208 17.75 -2.26 -1.42
N PHE A 209 16.58 -2.09 -0.79
CA PHE A 209 16.36 -0.99 0.15
C PHE A 209 17.39 -1.00 1.29
N LYS A 210 17.60 -2.18 1.92
CA LYS A 210 18.63 -2.35 2.95
C LYS A 210 20.03 -2.09 2.45
N LEU A 211 20.37 -2.58 1.26
CA LEU A 211 21.70 -2.38 0.67
C LEU A 211 22.00 -0.90 0.40
N ILE A 212 21.00 -0.13 -0.07
CA ILE A 212 21.12 1.28 -0.41
C ILE A 212 21.03 2.17 0.85
N MET A 213 19.98 1.98 1.67
CA MET A 213 19.70 2.83 2.82
C MET A 213 20.49 2.50 4.07
N ARG A 214 21.16 1.34 4.13
CA ARG A 214 21.89 0.81 5.30
C ARG A 214 20.99 0.58 6.53
N ARG A 215 19.67 0.60 6.35
CA ARG A 215 18.67 0.35 7.40
C ARG A 215 17.47 -0.41 6.84
N GLU A 216 16.69 -1.05 7.70
CA GLU A 216 15.50 -1.77 7.30
C GLU A 216 14.34 -0.84 6.92
N MET A 217 13.48 -1.29 6.00
CA MET A 217 12.38 -0.50 5.47
C MET A 217 11.34 -0.17 6.55
N HIS A 218 11.03 -1.10 7.45
CA HIS A 218 10.06 -0.87 8.54
C HIS A 218 10.54 0.22 9.50
N GLU A 219 11.84 0.25 9.86
CA GLU A 219 12.44 1.28 10.72
C GLU A 219 12.37 2.66 10.03
N TYR A 220 12.67 2.68 8.74
CA TYR A 220 12.63 3.89 7.94
C TYR A 220 11.20 4.44 7.84
N MET A 221 10.23 3.58 7.54
CA MET A 221 8.82 3.97 7.43
C MET A 221 8.22 4.40 8.76
N GLN A 222 8.65 3.80 9.88
CA GLN A 222 8.24 4.25 11.21
C GLN A 222 8.61 5.73 11.42
N GLU A 223 9.87 6.08 11.21
CA GLU A 223 10.38 7.45 11.40
C GLU A 223 9.80 8.45 10.38
N LYS A 224 9.84 8.07 9.10
CA LYS A 224 9.55 9.03 8.01
C LYS A 224 8.06 9.23 7.77
N VAL A 225 7.24 8.22 8.09
CA VAL A 225 5.81 8.25 7.77
C VAL A 225 4.94 8.01 9.00
N PHE A 226 5.09 6.87 9.68
CA PHE A 226 4.12 6.46 10.70
C PHE A 226 4.07 7.43 11.87
N ASP A 227 5.21 7.83 12.40
CA ASP A 227 5.28 8.80 13.51
C ASP A 227 4.68 10.16 13.12
N LYS A 228 4.90 10.59 11.88
CA LYS A 228 4.41 11.89 11.39
C LYS A 228 2.90 11.95 11.22
N ILE A 229 2.29 10.84 10.79
CA ILE A 229 0.83 10.79 10.58
C ILE A 229 0.07 10.17 11.76
N GLY A 230 0.77 9.87 12.86
CA GLY A 230 0.18 9.37 14.11
C GLY A 230 -0.28 7.92 14.05
N ILE A 231 0.44 7.05 13.35
CA ILE A 231 0.28 5.60 13.42
C ILE A 231 1.11 5.09 14.59
N GLU A 232 0.44 4.50 15.59
CA GLU A 232 1.04 4.08 16.85
C GLU A 232 1.01 2.55 17.06
N ASN A 233 0.17 1.84 16.31
CA ASN A 233 -0.10 0.42 16.53
C ASN A 233 0.03 -0.41 15.25
N ALA A 234 1.06 -0.12 14.44
CA ALA A 234 1.44 -0.96 13.31
C ALA A 234 2.63 -1.84 13.66
N SER A 235 2.72 -3.00 13.04
CA SER A 235 3.93 -3.82 13.03
C SER A 235 4.14 -4.39 11.64
N TRP A 236 5.39 -4.53 11.25
CA TRP A 236 5.74 -5.03 9.93
C TRP A 236 6.67 -6.22 10.07
N ASP A 237 6.32 -7.35 9.46
CA ASP A 237 7.07 -8.58 9.59
C ASP A 237 8.47 -8.44 8.99
N VAL A 238 9.43 -8.95 9.75
CA VAL A 238 10.82 -9.09 9.34
C VAL A 238 11.10 -10.58 9.24
N HIS A 239 11.36 -11.05 8.04
CA HIS A 239 11.67 -12.44 7.82
C HIS A 239 13.16 -12.68 8.01
N GLY A 240 13.51 -13.68 8.81
CA GLY A 240 14.88 -14.17 8.91
C GLY A 240 15.34 -14.59 7.53
N GLY A 241 16.53 -14.14 7.14
CA GLY A 241 17.22 -14.72 6.01
C GLY A 241 17.63 -16.13 6.35
N GLY A 242 17.75 -16.96 5.34
CA GLY A 242 18.38 -18.25 5.49
C GLY A 242 19.89 -18.11 5.67
N GLN A 243 20.61 -19.06 5.13
CA GLN A 243 22.06 -19.16 5.31
C GLN A 243 22.85 -17.97 4.72
N PHE A 244 22.31 -17.24 3.73
CA PHE A 244 23.07 -16.28 2.93
C PHE A 244 22.56 -14.83 3.04
N ILE A 245 21.34 -14.62 3.49
CA ILE A 245 20.70 -13.31 3.49
C ILE A 245 20.09 -13.05 4.87
N GLY A 246 20.48 -11.96 5.49
CA GLY A 246 20.03 -11.57 6.81
C GLY A 246 18.53 -11.25 6.84
N PRO A 247 17.97 -10.99 8.04
CA PRO A 247 16.57 -10.65 8.17
C PRO A 247 16.29 -9.34 7.46
N HIS A 248 15.20 -9.31 6.66
CA HIS A 248 14.73 -8.14 5.95
C HIS A 248 13.22 -7.92 6.15
N THR A 249 12.81 -6.66 6.08
CA THR A 249 11.39 -6.29 6.12
C THR A 249 10.64 -6.97 4.95
N SER A 250 9.48 -7.56 5.22
CA SER A 250 8.67 -8.18 4.17
C SER A 250 8.06 -7.12 3.25
N ALA A 251 8.51 -7.04 1.99
CA ALA A 251 8.06 -6.02 1.04
C ALA A 251 6.70 -6.31 0.38
N HIS A 252 6.16 -7.50 0.55
CA HIS A 252 4.99 -7.97 -0.21
C HIS A 252 3.75 -8.30 0.65
N VAL A 253 3.95 -8.69 1.92
CA VAL A 253 2.91 -9.03 2.91
C VAL A 253 3.41 -8.71 4.32
N GLY A 254 2.58 -8.94 5.35
CA GLY A 254 3.02 -8.92 6.74
C GLY A 254 3.06 -7.55 7.40
N LEU A 255 2.39 -6.56 6.82
CA LEU A 255 2.07 -5.34 7.54
C LEU A 255 0.77 -5.56 8.32
N HIS A 256 0.86 -5.43 9.64
CA HIS A 256 -0.27 -5.52 10.57
C HIS A 256 -0.64 -4.12 11.04
N ILE A 257 -1.86 -3.68 10.72
CA ILE A 257 -2.31 -2.30 10.97
C ILE A 257 -3.82 -2.29 11.26
N SER A 258 -4.29 -1.32 12.04
CA SER A 258 -5.73 -1.14 12.27
C SER A 258 -6.41 -0.45 11.08
N ALA A 259 -7.73 -0.64 10.95
CA ALA A 259 -8.50 0.04 9.88
C ALA A 259 -8.40 1.56 9.96
N ARG A 260 -8.42 2.14 11.17
CA ARG A 260 -8.28 3.57 11.38
C ARG A 260 -6.91 4.10 10.99
N GLU A 261 -5.85 3.35 11.29
CA GLU A 261 -4.49 3.73 10.92
C GLU A 261 -4.23 3.55 9.42
N LEU A 262 -4.78 2.50 8.79
CA LEU A 262 -4.74 2.36 7.34
C LEU A 262 -5.49 3.52 6.64
N ALA A 263 -6.58 4.02 7.25
CA ALA A 263 -7.28 5.20 6.74
C ALA A 263 -6.41 6.48 6.82
N ARG A 264 -5.47 6.60 7.78
CA ARG A 264 -4.50 7.71 7.82
C ARG A 264 -3.59 7.71 6.60
N VAL A 265 -3.13 6.52 6.19
CA VAL A 265 -2.33 6.38 4.97
C VAL A 265 -3.16 6.75 3.74
N GLY A 266 -4.39 6.25 3.63
CA GLY A 266 -5.31 6.65 2.57
C GLY A 266 -5.53 8.17 2.53
N TYR A 267 -5.70 8.80 3.69
CA TYR A 267 -5.87 10.25 3.80
C TYR A 267 -4.61 11.03 3.42
N LEU A 268 -3.43 10.58 3.86
CA LEU A 268 -2.14 11.13 3.43
C LEU A 268 -2.00 11.12 1.89
N LEU A 269 -2.31 9.98 1.27
CA LEU A 269 -2.25 9.83 -0.20
C LEU A 269 -3.30 10.72 -0.89
N MET A 270 -4.50 10.83 -0.34
CA MET A 270 -5.55 11.73 -0.83
C MET A 270 -5.12 13.20 -0.75
N GLN A 271 -4.34 13.56 0.25
CA GLN A 271 -3.76 14.89 0.44
C GLN A 271 -2.44 15.08 -0.33
N ASN A 272 -2.19 14.21 -1.31
CA ASN A 272 -1.00 14.24 -2.16
C ASN A 272 0.31 14.29 -1.36
N GLY A 273 0.37 13.50 -0.28
CA GLY A 273 1.54 13.34 0.57
C GLY A 273 1.70 14.37 1.68
N LYS A 274 0.78 15.29 1.81
CA LYS A 274 0.81 16.31 2.88
C LYS A 274 0.08 15.83 4.13
N TRP A 275 0.66 16.16 5.28
CA TRP A 275 0.04 15.97 6.59
C TRP A 275 0.28 17.22 7.44
N ALA A 276 -0.76 17.98 7.69
CA ALA A 276 -0.67 19.33 8.24
C ALA A 276 0.26 20.23 7.39
N ASP A 277 1.32 20.76 7.97
CA ASP A 277 2.26 21.63 7.29
C ASP A 277 3.44 20.85 6.63
N ASP A 278 3.52 19.54 6.84
CA ASP A 278 4.62 18.70 6.35
C ASP A 278 4.28 18.01 5.03
N GLU A 279 5.20 17.97 4.08
CA GLU A 279 5.21 17.02 2.99
C GLU A 279 5.87 15.73 3.48
N VAL A 280 5.05 14.75 3.85
CA VAL A 280 5.50 13.47 4.41
C VAL A 280 5.95 12.49 3.33
N VAL A 281 5.26 12.51 2.19
CA VAL A 281 5.61 11.73 0.99
C VAL A 281 5.64 12.70 -0.20
N PRO A 282 6.67 12.66 -1.05
CA PRO A 282 6.76 13.56 -2.19
C PRO A 282 5.52 13.50 -3.08
N SER A 283 4.90 14.65 -3.32
CA SER A 283 3.69 14.75 -4.17
C SER A 283 3.95 14.24 -5.58
N SER A 284 5.14 14.50 -6.12
CA SER A 284 5.60 14.00 -7.41
C SER A 284 5.61 12.47 -7.51
N TRP A 285 5.97 11.79 -6.40
CA TRP A 285 5.93 10.33 -6.35
C TRP A 285 4.50 9.81 -6.33
N ILE A 286 3.62 10.36 -5.49
CA ILE A 286 2.22 9.94 -5.42
C ILE A 286 1.56 10.09 -6.79
N GLU A 287 1.74 11.24 -7.43
CA GLU A 287 1.20 11.49 -8.76
C GLU A 287 1.69 10.45 -9.80
N LYS A 288 2.95 10.06 -9.73
CA LYS A 288 3.54 9.04 -10.59
C LYS A 288 3.05 7.63 -10.23
N ALA A 289 3.02 7.29 -8.95
CA ALA A 289 2.72 5.94 -8.49
C ALA A 289 1.25 5.55 -8.62
N THR A 290 0.34 6.52 -8.57
CA THR A 290 -1.12 6.33 -8.68
C THR A 290 -1.68 6.54 -10.09
N LYS A 291 -0.81 6.47 -11.11
CA LYS A 291 -1.15 6.41 -12.54
C LYS A 291 -0.55 5.15 -13.16
N PRO A 292 -1.02 4.70 -14.33
CA PRO A 292 -0.40 3.56 -15.01
C PRO A 292 1.12 3.74 -15.17
N SER A 293 1.89 2.78 -14.64
CA SER A 293 3.35 2.82 -14.70
C SER A 293 3.92 2.27 -16.01
N GLN A 294 3.11 1.55 -16.77
CA GLN A 294 3.45 0.88 -18.01
C GLN A 294 2.16 0.56 -18.81
N THR A 295 2.29 0.10 -20.05
CA THR A 295 1.16 -0.14 -20.97
C THR A 295 0.67 -1.59 -20.98
N LEU A 296 1.41 -2.53 -20.41
CA LEU A 296 1.09 -3.97 -20.40
C LEU A 296 -0.12 -4.30 -19.49
N ASN A 297 -0.23 -3.58 -18.38
CA ASN A 297 -1.41 -3.57 -17.52
C ASN A 297 -1.71 -2.13 -17.07
N PRO A 298 -2.60 -1.41 -17.77
CA PRO A 298 -2.89 -0.02 -17.47
C PRO A 298 -3.69 0.20 -16.18
N GLU A 299 -4.04 -0.88 -15.46
CA GLU A 299 -4.72 -0.85 -14.17
C GLU A 299 -3.73 -0.84 -13.00
N TYR A 300 -2.40 -0.84 -13.28
CA TYR A 300 -1.37 -0.90 -12.26
C TYR A 300 -0.35 0.24 -12.40
N GLY A 301 -0.18 0.96 -11.29
CA GLY A 301 0.86 1.99 -11.14
C GLY A 301 2.15 1.42 -10.55
N PHE A 302 2.86 2.20 -9.76
CA PHE A 302 3.98 1.69 -8.97
C PHE A 302 3.45 1.21 -7.61
N THR A 303 3.09 -0.08 -7.53
CA THR A 303 2.52 -0.79 -6.36
C THR A 303 1.09 -0.38 -5.95
N PHE A 304 0.39 0.38 -6.77
CA PHE A 304 -1.02 0.78 -6.57
C PHE A 304 -1.89 0.27 -7.72
N TRP A 305 -3.11 -0.13 -7.41
CA TRP A 305 -4.14 -0.37 -8.40
C TRP A 305 -4.84 0.93 -8.75
N VAL A 306 -5.07 1.17 -10.04
CA VAL A 306 -5.54 2.48 -10.54
C VAL A 306 -6.71 2.34 -11.50
N ASN A 307 -7.59 3.34 -11.51
CA ASN A 307 -8.77 3.40 -12.40
C ASN A 307 -8.67 4.43 -13.51
N THR A 308 -7.47 4.86 -13.87
CA THR A 308 -7.23 6.00 -14.78
C THR A 308 -8.00 5.89 -16.10
N HIS A 309 -8.19 4.68 -16.61
CA HIS A 309 -8.95 4.44 -17.85
C HIS A 309 -10.39 3.96 -17.59
N GLY A 310 -10.84 3.89 -16.33
CA GLY A 310 -12.17 3.41 -15.96
C GLY A 310 -12.38 1.91 -16.20
N THR A 311 -11.32 1.14 -16.35
CA THR A 311 -11.38 -0.30 -16.67
C THR A 311 -11.35 -1.19 -15.44
N ARG A 312 -10.57 -0.83 -14.42
CA ARG A 312 -10.46 -1.60 -13.16
C ARG A 312 -11.80 -1.64 -12.40
N TRP A 313 -12.43 -0.48 -12.27
CA TRP A 313 -13.75 -0.34 -11.62
C TRP A 313 -14.67 0.48 -12.52
N PRO A 314 -15.33 -0.16 -13.50
CA PRO A 314 -16.20 0.54 -14.47
C PRO A 314 -17.32 1.34 -13.78
N GLY A 315 -17.43 2.61 -14.18
CA GLY A 315 -18.46 3.50 -13.64
C GLY A 315 -18.15 4.11 -12.26
N LEU A 316 -16.93 3.87 -11.72
CA LEU A 316 -16.39 4.61 -10.58
C LEU A 316 -15.44 5.72 -11.05
N PRO A 317 -15.09 6.70 -10.20
CA PRO A 317 -14.23 7.81 -10.58
C PRO A 317 -12.87 7.35 -11.14
N VAL A 318 -12.42 8.01 -12.21
CA VAL A 318 -11.16 7.64 -12.90
C VAL A 318 -9.90 8.05 -12.13
N ASP A 319 -10.02 8.91 -11.14
CA ASP A 319 -8.97 9.29 -10.22
C ASP A 319 -8.89 8.36 -8.98
N MET A 320 -9.76 7.35 -8.92
CA MET A 320 -9.75 6.34 -7.86
C MET A 320 -8.53 5.45 -8.02
N PHE A 321 -7.86 5.19 -6.89
CA PHE A 321 -6.81 4.18 -6.78
C PHE A 321 -6.95 3.44 -5.44
N SER A 322 -6.25 2.31 -5.31
CA SER A 322 -6.31 1.53 -4.07
C SER A 322 -5.02 0.79 -3.74
N LEU A 323 -4.87 0.53 -2.44
CA LEU A 323 -4.01 -0.49 -1.89
C LEU A 323 -4.88 -1.75 -1.76
N GLU A 324 -4.41 -2.90 -2.29
CA GLU A 324 -5.19 -4.14 -2.29
C GLU A 324 -4.40 -5.31 -1.71
N GLY A 325 -5.07 -6.09 -0.88
CA GLY A 325 -4.54 -7.30 -0.30
C GLY A 325 -5.53 -8.47 -0.36
N TYR A 326 -5.02 -9.68 -0.19
CA TYR A 326 -5.81 -10.90 -0.12
C TYR A 326 -6.95 -10.77 0.90
N ASN A 327 -7.97 -11.60 0.82
CA ASN A 327 -9.18 -11.52 1.67
C ASN A 327 -9.94 -10.20 1.56
N THR A 328 -9.85 -9.51 0.43
CA THR A 328 -10.49 -8.20 0.20
C THR A 328 -10.03 -7.09 1.14
N ASN A 329 -8.79 -7.15 1.65
CA ASN A 329 -8.19 -6.01 2.33
C ASN A 329 -7.99 -4.86 1.34
N ARG A 330 -8.55 -3.69 1.64
CA ARG A 330 -8.61 -2.55 0.70
C ARG A 330 -8.47 -1.22 1.43
N CYS A 331 -7.76 -0.32 0.79
CA CYS A 331 -7.84 1.11 1.09
C CYS A 331 -8.08 1.84 -0.22
N TYR A 332 -9.34 2.18 -0.49
CA TYR A 332 -9.73 2.98 -1.65
C TYR A 332 -9.54 4.45 -1.36
N VAL A 333 -8.94 5.16 -2.30
CA VAL A 333 -8.73 6.60 -2.24
C VAL A 333 -9.37 7.23 -3.49
N ILE A 334 -10.27 8.18 -3.29
CA ILE A 334 -11.03 8.85 -4.35
C ILE A 334 -10.87 10.36 -4.19
N PRO A 335 -9.80 10.96 -4.74
CA PRO A 335 -9.44 12.36 -4.53
C PRO A 335 -10.56 13.34 -4.92
N SER A 336 -11.20 13.16 -6.08
CA SER A 336 -12.31 14.03 -6.54
C SER A 336 -13.52 14.02 -5.61
N LYS A 337 -13.59 13.06 -4.70
CA LYS A 337 -14.66 12.94 -3.70
C LYS A 337 -14.18 13.20 -2.29
N GLU A 338 -12.91 13.52 -2.09
CA GLU A 338 -12.28 13.63 -0.76
C GLU A 338 -12.70 12.47 0.15
N LEU A 339 -12.63 11.25 -0.39
CA LEU A 339 -13.16 10.04 0.20
C LEU A 339 -12.08 8.97 0.32
N VAL A 340 -11.95 8.41 1.53
CA VAL A 340 -11.18 7.19 1.79
C VAL A 340 -12.13 6.14 2.35
N VAL A 341 -12.06 4.93 1.80
CA VAL A 341 -12.83 3.78 2.28
C VAL A 341 -11.85 2.64 2.54
N VAL A 342 -11.78 2.22 3.79
CA VAL A 342 -10.94 1.11 4.23
C VAL A 342 -11.81 -0.08 4.57
N ARG A 343 -11.41 -1.25 4.13
CA ARG A 343 -11.92 -2.54 4.57
C ARG A 343 -10.76 -3.46 4.90
N VAL A 344 -10.76 -4.09 6.08
CA VAL A 344 -9.70 -5.01 6.53
C VAL A 344 -10.28 -6.28 7.15
N GLY A 345 -9.46 -7.34 7.18
CA GLY A 345 -9.77 -8.61 7.82
C GLY A 345 -10.21 -9.69 6.84
N SER A 346 -10.76 -10.79 7.37
CA SER A 346 -11.24 -11.91 6.57
C SER A 346 -12.55 -11.58 5.86
N GLY A 347 -12.83 -12.25 4.75
CA GLY A 347 -14.08 -12.05 4.05
C GLY A 347 -14.36 -13.08 2.96
N PRO A 348 -15.63 -13.23 2.58
CA PRO A 348 -16.01 -14.15 1.52
C PRO A 348 -15.59 -13.63 0.15
N ASN A 349 -15.17 -14.53 -0.73
CA ASN A 349 -14.79 -14.22 -2.12
C ASN A 349 -15.97 -13.72 -2.99
N GLN A 350 -17.19 -13.77 -2.48
CA GLN A 350 -18.41 -13.42 -3.22
C GLN A 350 -18.89 -11.98 -2.99
N TRP A 351 -18.18 -11.19 -2.17
CA TRP A 351 -18.57 -9.82 -1.94
C TRP A 351 -18.28 -8.93 -3.16
N ASN A 352 -19.29 -8.18 -3.59
CA ASN A 352 -19.16 -7.26 -4.71
C ASN A 352 -18.65 -5.89 -4.23
N GLU A 353 -17.33 -5.74 -4.16
CA GLU A 353 -16.67 -4.51 -3.70
C GLU A 353 -16.95 -3.30 -4.58
N GLN A 354 -17.09 -3.45 -5.90
CA GLN A 354 -17.44 -2.36 -6.81
C GLN A 354 -18.86 -1.83 -6.53
N LEU A 355 -19.82 -2.72 -6.31
CA LEU A 355 -21.19 -2.33 -5.95
C LEU A 355 -21.19 -1.61 -4.60
N PHE A 356 -20.42 -2.10 -3.63
CA PHE A 356 -20.29 -1.47 -2.32
C PHE A 356 -19.79 -0.03 -2.44
N ILE A 357 -18.67 0.20 -3.13
CA ILE A 357 -18.13 1.56 -3.33
C ILE A 357 -19.13 2.45 -4.08
N LYS A 358 -19.82 1.90 -5.08
CA LYS A 358 -20.86 2.62 -5.80
C LYS A 358 -22.00 3.08 -4.88
N GLN A 359 -22.41 2.24 -3.93
CA GLN A 359 -23.44 2.60 -2.93
C GLN A 359 -22.92 3.62 -1.91
N VAL A 360 -21.66 3.50 -1.47
CA VAL A 360 -21.03 4.54 -0.62
C VAL A 360 -21.02 5.88 -1.35
N LEU A 361 -20.61 5.92 -2.62
CA LEU A 361 -20.60 7.15 -3.43
C LEU A 361 -21.99 7.77 -3.60
N LYS A 362 -23.06 6.97 -3.71
CA LYS A 362 -24.44 7.48 -3.73
C LYS A 362 -24.87 8.14 -2.41
N ALA A 363 -24.27 7.72 -1.31
CA ALA A 363 -24.54 8.32 0.01
C ALA A 363 -23.78 9.63 0.22
N ILE A 364 -22.73 9.89 -0.60
CA ILE A 364 -21.82 11.04 -0.48
C ILE A 364 -21.93 11.86 -1.77
N ASN A 365 -22.57 13.03 -1.69
CA ASN A 365 -22.79 13.93 -2.84
C ASN A 365 -21.61 14.86 -3.10
#